data_2760a78ab3751b8c86e2ad14fefc907b
#
_entry.id   2760a78ab3751b8c86e2ad14fefc907b
#
_cell.length_a   1.000
_cell.length_b   1.000
_cell.length_c   1.000
_cell.angle_alpha   90.00
_cell.angle_beta   90.00
_cell.angle_gamma   90.00
#
_symmetry.space_group_name_H-M   'P 1'
#
loop_
_entity.id
_entity.type
_entity.pdbx_description
1 polymer ?
#
loop_
_entity_poly.entity_id
_entity_poly.type
_entity_poly.pdbx_seq_one_letter_code
_entity_poly.pdbx_strand_id
1 'polypeptide(L)'
;MPIFDEYGVLIFAGAIILLIGLAIVLPLSLKGWRRWPSWLALLVGVGIYFLVPLAQPPLQNWALGSFPSDVSFFIRTITLALLAGVLQELIKFLFLGGFRLLFSDNILWIGAMLGLGFGLGEGFYILYSIRNLTYSMPSFVFFLDRASAILLHIDLGFFLAYGFKRRITAAALPLVIVLHTASVYLGLLHVDKKISMWTAVGVGLAASFVLYLVAICYYFKDQRRPLKK
;
A
#
# COMPACT_ATOMS: atom_id res chain seq x y z
N MET A 1 -11.03 31.06 -14.17
CA MET A 1 -11.21 30.06 -15.22
C MET A 1 -11.47 28.71 -14.55
N PRO A 2 -12.69 28.18 -14.52
CA PRO A 2 -12.93 26.83 -14.06
C PRO A 2 -12.73 25.90 -15.26
N ILE A 3 -11.49 25.42 -15.47
CA ILE A 3 -11.19 24.54 -16.61
C ILE A 3 -11.58 23.10 -16.33
N PHE A 4 -11.77 22.75 -15.07
CA PHE A 4 -12.33 21.44 -14.66
C PHE A 4 -13.27 21.69 -13.48
N ASP A 5 -14.46 21.12 -13.53
CA ASP A 5 -15.27 20.94 -12.34
C ASP A 5 -14.54 20.00 -11.36
N GLU A 6 -14.94 20.00 -10.09
CA GLU A 6 -14.29 19.18 -9.04
C GLU A 6 -14.20 17.70 -9.45
N TYR A 7 -15.16 17.20 -10.22
CA TYR A 7 -15.18 15.82 -10.71
C TYR A 7 -14.15 15.56 -11.81
N GLY A 8 -13.92 16.52 -12.70
CA GLY A 8 -12.90 16.42 -13.74
C GLY A 8 -11.49 16.29 -13.16
N VAL A 9 -11.17 17.05 -12.11
CA VAL A 9 -9.89 16.93 -11.39
C VAL A 9 -9.74 15.56 -10.74
N LEU A 10 -10.79 15.05 -10.10
CA LEU A 10 -10.79 13.73 -9.46
C LEU A 10 -10.62 12.59 -10.47
N ILE A 11 -11.33 12.67 -11.60
CA ILE A 11 -11.24 11.66 -12.67
C ILE A 11 -9.83 11.68 -13.27
N PHE A 12 -9.28 12.85 -13.56
CA PHE A 12 -7.94 12.98 -14.12
C PHE A 12 -6.86 12.48 -13.16
N ALA A 13 -6.94 12.87 -11.87
CA ALA A 13 -6.03 12.40 -10.84
C ALA A 13 -6.14 10.87 -10.65
N GLY A 14 -7.34 10.33 -10.60
CA GLY A 14 -7.59 8.89 -10.52
C GLY A 14 -7.02 8.13 -11.71
N ALA A 15 -7.18 8.66 -12.92
CA ALA A 15 -6.62 8.07 -14.15
C ALA A 15 -5.08 8.05 -14.12
N ILE A 16 -4.44 9.14 -13.66
CA ILE A 16 -2.97 9.19 -13.55
C ILE A 16 -2.48 8.18 -12.51
N ILE A 17 -3.13 8.09 -11.34
CA ILE A 17 -2.79 7.14 -10.29
C ILE A 17 -2.91 5.70 -10.82
N LEU A 18 -3.99 5.40 -11.54
CA LEU A 18 -4.18 4.10 -12.18
C LEU A 18 -3.08 3.81 -13.20
N LEU A 19 -2.76 4.76 -14.08
CA LEU A 19 -1.71 4.59 -15.09
C LEU A 19 -0.33 4.37 -14.46
N ILE A 20 0.00 5.09 -13.39
CA ILE A 20 1.24 4.90 -12.63
C ILE A 20 1.27 3.47 -12.05
N GLY A 21 0.21 3.05 -11.37
CA GLY A 21 0.11 1.71 -10.80
C GLY A 21 0.27 0.62 -11.87
N LEU A 22 -0.41 0.77 -12.99
CA LEU A 22 -0.29 -0.16 -14.13
C LEU A 22 1.12 -0.16 -14.72
N ALA A 23 1.73 1.00 -14.93
CA ALA A 23 3.09 1.11 -15.46
C ALA A 23 4.14 0.45 -14.56
N ILE A 24 3.97 0.53 -13.24
CA ILE A 24 4.86 -0.12 -12.27
C ILE A 24 4.74 -1.65 -12.36
N VAL A 25 3.53 -2.18 -12.55
CA VAL A 25 3.30 -3.64 -12.59
C VAL A 25 3.61 -4.23 -13.96
N LEU A 26 3.52 -3.45 -15.05
CA LEU A 26 3.73 -3.90 -16.42
C LEU A 26 5.05 -4.67 -16.65
N PRO A 27 6.22 -4.23 -16.12
CA PRO A 27 7.48 -4.92 -16.33
C PRO A 27 7.58 -6.28 -15.66
N LEU A 28 6.76 -6.54 -14.61
CA LEU A 28 6.90 -7.73 -13.80
C LEU A 28 6.46 -9.01 -14.52
N SER A 29 5.49 -8.98 -15.39
CA SER A 29 5.17 -10.11 -16.29
C SER A 29 3.96 -9.84 -17.20
N LEU A 30 4.16 -9.80 -18.49
CA LEU A 30 3.08 -9.83 -19.50
C LEU A 30 2.25 -11.12 -19.44
N LYS A 31 2.80 -12.23 -18.90
CA LYS A 31 2.10 -13.51 -18.75
C LYS A 31 1.09 -13.49 -17.59
N GLY A 32 1.36 -12.78 -16.51
CA GLY A 32 0.43 -12.65 -15.37
C GLY A 32 -0.84 -11.88 -15.70
N TRP A 33 -0.76 -10.90 -16.60
CA TRP A 33 -1.89 -10.10 -17.05
C TRP A 33 -2.97 -10.88 -17.79
N ARG A 34 -2.61 -11.99 -18.43
CA ARG A 34 -3.56 -12.83 -19.16
C ARG A 34 -4.40 -13.72 -18.24
N ARG A 35 -4.17 -13.71 -16.94
CA ARG A 35 -4.84 -14.62 -15.99
C ARG A 35 -5.88 -13.86 -15.18
N TRP A 36 -7.13 -14.23 -15.30
CA TRP A 36 -8.26 -13.61 -14.60
C TRP A 36 -8.12 -13.53 -13.08
N PRO A 37 -7.47 -14.50 -12.35
CA PRO A 37 -7.31 -14.37 -10.90
C PRO A 37 -6.51 -13.14 -10.47
N SER A 38 -5.58 -12.65 -11.33
CA SER A 38 -4.82 -11.44 -11.06
C SER A 38 -5.70 -10.19 -11.09
N TRP A 39 -6.61 -10.11 -12.05
CA TRP A 39 -7.58 -9.01 -12.14
C TRP A 39 -8.59 -9.05 -11.00
N LEU A 40 -9.04 -10.27 -10.63
CA LEU A 40 -9.89 -10.44 -9.46
C LEU A 40 -9.18 -9.97 -8.19
N ALA A 41 -7.88 -10.29 -8.02
CA ALA A 41 -7.09 -9.84 -6.88
C ALA A 41 -6.97 -8.31 -6.83
N LEU A 42 -6.81 -7.64 -7.98
CA LEU A 42 -6.82 -6.17 -8.07
C LEU A 42 -8.16 -5.61 -7.60
N LEU A 43 -9.27 -6.10 -8.13
CA LEU A 43 -10.61 -5.63 -7.76
C LEU A 43 -10.90 -5.87 -6.27
N VAL A 44 -10.54 -7.06 -5.77
CA VAL A 44 -10.64 -7.38 -4.34
C VAL A 44 -9.77 -6.44 -3.52
N GLY A 45 -8.54 -6.15 -3.97
CA GLY A 45 -7.65 -5.19 -3.31
C GLY A 45 -8.27 -3.81 -3.16
N VAL A 46 -8.86 -3.28 -4.22
CA VAL A 46 -9.61 -2.00 -4.16
C VAL A 46 -10.76 -2.10 -3.15
N GLY A 47 -11.55 -3.17 -3.20
CA GLY A 47 -12.72 -3.34 -2.33
C GLY A 47 -12.36 -3.47 -0.85
N ILE A 48 -11.35 -4.28 -0.52
CA ILE A 48 -10.96 -4.52 0.89
C ILE A 48 -10.31 -3.30 1.55
N TYR A 49 -9.74 -2.39 0.76
CA TYR A 49 -9.26 -1.13 1.34
C TYR A 49 -10.37 -0.38 2.07
N PHE A 50 -11.62 -0.41 1.58
CA PHE A 50 -12.73 0.29 2.22
C PHE A 50 -13.11 -0.26 3.61
N LEU A 51 -12.57 -1.42 4.02
CA LEU A 51 -12.65 -1.88 5.41
C LEU A 51 -11.74 -1.07 6.35
N VAL A 52 -10.67 -0.48 5.82
CA VAL A 52 -9.69 0.30 6.60
C VAL A 52 -10.34 1.54 7.23
N PRO A 53 -10.98 2.46 6.48
CA PRO A 53 -11.60 3.63 7.07
C PRO A 53 -12.77 3.32 8.02
N LEU A 54 -13.30 2.11 7.99
CA LEU A 54 -14.32 1.67 8.95
C LEU A 54 -13.71 1.20 10.27
N ALA A 55 -12.57 0.51 10.22
CA ALA A 55 -11.95 -0.13 11.39
C ALA A 55 -10.80 0.70 12.02
N GLN A 56 -10.00 1.39 11.20
CA GLN A 56 -8.79 2.07 11.67
C GLN A 56 -9.09 3.27 12.59
N PRO A 57 -9.98 4.22 12.25
CA PRO A 57 -10.26 5.37 13.09
C PRO A 57 -10.80 5.00 14.48
N PRO A 58 -11.78 4.10 14.64
CA PRO A 58 -12.23 3.66 15.96
C PRO A 58 -11.09 3.06 16.80
N LEU A 59 -10.24 2.23 16.17
CA LEU A 59 -9.11 1.59 16.85
C LEU A 59 -8.06 2.62 17.28
N GLN A 60 -7.75 3.59 16.43
CA GLN A 60 -6.81 4.66 16.74
C GLN A 60 -7.34 5.60 17.83
N ASN A 61 -8.63 5.94 17.79
CA ASN A 61 -9.28 6.77 18.82
C ASN A 61 -9.29 6.07 20.18
N TRP A 62 -9.58 4.76 20.21
CA TRP A 62 -9.49 3.96 21.43
C TRP A 62 -8.06 3.96 21.99
N ALA A 63 -7.05 3.73 21.17
CA ALA A 63 -5.66 3.75 21.58
C ALA A 63 -5.23 5.11 22.11
N LEU A 64 -5.60 6.20 21.43
CA LEU A 64 -5.31 7.58 21.89
C LEU A 64 -5.97 7.89 23.23
N GLY A 65 -7.23 7.46 23.42
CA GLY A 65 -7.96 7.64 24.69
C GLY A 65 -7.37 6.84 25.85
N SER A 66 -6.58 5.80 25.55
CA SER A 66 -5.91 4.96 26.56
C SER A 66 -4.57 5.53 27.04
N PHE A 67 -4.03 6.55 26.38
CA PHE A 67 -2.77 7.17 26.79
C PHE A 67 -2.96 8.19 27.91
N PRO A 68 -2.07 8.21 28.90
CA PRO A 68 -1.93 9.34 29.82
C PRO A 68 -1.65 10.66 29.07
N SER A 69 -2.03 11.78 29.65
CA SER A 69 -1.89 13.11 29.01
C SER A 69 -0.44 13.51 28.74
N ASP A 70 0.49 12.97 29.50
CA ASP A 70 1.94 13.24 29.46
C ASP A 70 2.73 12.32 28.53
N VAL A 71 2.06 11.35 27.86
CA VAL A 71 2.74 10.47 26.88
C VAL A 71 3.34 11.27 25.76
N SER A 72 4.61 10.98 25.45
CA SER A 72 5.36 11.70 24.44
C SER A 72 4.69 11.60 23.06
N PHE A 73 4.81 12.66 22.28
CA PHE A 73 4.35 12.73 20.89
C PHE A 73 4.81 11.53 20.04
N PHE A 74 6.08 11.15 20.16
CA PHE A 74 6.65 10.05 19.38
C PHE A 74 6.00 8.70 19.69
N ILE A 75 5.68 8.42 20.96
CA ILE A 75 5.01 7.17 21.35
C ILE A 75 3.60 7.13 20.76
N ARG A 76 2.85 8.22 20.83
CA ARG A 76 1.51 8.31 20.21
C ARG A 76 1.59 8.07 18.71
N THR A 77 2.48 8.76 18.02
CA THR A 77 2.64 8.69 16.56
C THR A 77 3.05 7.29 16.10
N ILE A 78 4.03 6.66 16.77
CA ILE A 78 4.45 5.30 16.40
C ILE A 78 3.34 4.26 16.67
N THR A 79 2.56 4.44 17.73
CA THR A 79 1.42 3.56 18.02
C THR A 79 0.35 3.67 16.94
N LEU A 80 0.00 4.89 16.51
CA LEU A 80 -0.97 5.09 15.44
C LEU A 80 -0.48 4.48 14.11
N ALA A 81 0.81 4.66 13.80
CA ALA A 81 1.42 4.07 12.62
C ALA A 81 1.43 2.54 12.68
N LEU A 82 1.75 1.96 13.84
CA LEU A 82 1.77 0.51 14.05
C LEU A 82 0.36 -0.09 13.91
N LEU A 83 -0.66 0.55 14.50
CA LEU A 83 -2.05 0.11 14.36
C LEU A 83 -2.50 0.12 12.90
N ALA A 84 -2.14 1.17 12.13
CA ALA A 84 -2.43 1.22 10.72
C ALA A 84 -1.70 0.11 9.95
N GLY A 85 -0.40 -0.07 10.16
CA GLY A 85 0.41 -1.11 9.51
C GLY A 85 -0.11 -2.51 9.83
N VAL A 86 -0.39 -2.81 11.10
CA VAL A 86 -0.94 -4.11 11.51
C VAL A 86 -2.29 -4.38 10.85
N LEU A 87 -3.23 -3.44 10.96
CA LEU A 87 -4.58 -3.62 10.42
C LEU A 87 -4.56 -3.85 8.91
N GLN A 88 -3.84 -3.01 8.18
CA GLN A 88 -3.83 -3.06 6.72
C GLN A 88 -3.12 -4.31 6.19
N GLU A 89 -2.01 -4.71 6.83
CA GLU A 89 -1.30 -5.92 6.40
C GLU A 89 -2.03 -7.20 6.80
N LEU A 90 -2.73 -7.24 7.95
CA LEU A 90 -3.58 -8.37 8.32
C LEU A 90 -4.76 -8.54 7.38
N ILE A 91 -5.42 -7.46 6.97
CA ILE A 91 -6.49 -7.53 5.96
C ILE A 91 -5.95 -8.15 4.67
N LYS A 92 -4.86 -7.63 4.12
CA LYS A 92 -4.24 -8.18 2.90
C LYS A 92 -3.82 -9.64 3.08
N PHE A 93 -3.23 -9.99 4.22
CA PHE A 93 -2.80 -11.35 4.54
C PHE A 93 -3.95 -12.35 4.53
N LEU A 94 -5.08 -12.01 5.14
CA LEU A 94 -6.27 -12.88 5.19
C LEU A 94 -6.82 -13.16 3.79
N PHE A 95 -6.99 -12.11 2.98
CA PHE A 95 -7.49 -12.26 1.61
C PHE A 95 -6.52 -13.00 0.70
N LEU A 96 -5.22 -12.72 0.83
CA LEU A 96 -4.19 -13.43 0.07
C LEU A 96 -4.10 -14.92 0.47
N GLY A 97 -4.34 -15.24 1.75
CA GLY A 97 -4.49 -16.62 2.21
C GLY A 97 -5.62 -17.35 1.51
N GLY A 98 -6.79 -16.72 1.33
CA GLY A 98 -7.90 -17.23 0.54
C GLY A 98 -7.54 -17.45 -0.93
N PHE A 99 -6.89 -16.48 -1.56
CA PHE A 99 -6.40 -16.63 -2.94
C PHE A 99 -5.39 -17.77 -3.10
N ARG A 100 -4.52 -17.97 -2.12
CA ARG A 100 -3.57 -19.09 -2.14
C ARG A 100 -4.25 -20.44 -2.19
N LEU A 101 -5.35 -20.62 -1.46
CA LEU A 101 -6.11 -21.88 -1.46
C LEU A 101 -6.73 -22.15 -2.83
N LEU A 102 -7.14 -21.11 -3.55
CA LEU A 102 -7.84 -21.22 -4.82
C LEU A 102 -6.88 -21.20 -6.03
N PHE A 103 -5.75 -20.48 -5.94
CA PHE A 103 -4.90 -20.13 -7.09
C PHE A 103 -3.40 -20.18 -6.76
N SER A 104 -2.89 -21.30 -6.26
CA SER A 104 -1.51 -21.45 -5.75
C SER A 104 -0.40 -21.13 -6.75
N ASP A 105 -0.61 -21.43 -8.04
CA ASP A 105 0.46 -21.37 -9.07
C ASP A 105 0.93 -19.95 -9.40
N ASN A 106 0.11 -18.94 -9.10
CA ASN A 106 0.38 -17.55 -9.46
C ASN A 106 0.41 -16.61 -8.26
N ILE A 107 0.59 -17.15 -7.07
CA ILE A 107 0.40 -16.39 -5.82
C ILE A 107 1.25 -15.11 -5.76
N LEU A 108 2.47 -15.08 -6.30
CA LEU A 108 3.32 -13.89 -6.31
C LEU A 108 2.68 -12.74 -7.08
N TRP A 109 2.12 -13.08 -8.25
CA TRP A 109 1.47 -12.12 -9.10
C TRP A 109 0.14 -11.65 -8.51
N ILE A 110 -0.61 -12.57 -7.92
CA ILE A 110 -1.85 -12.28 -7.18
C ILE A 110 -1.55 -11.33 -6.02
N GLY A 111 -0.48 -11.55 -5.26
CA GLY A 111 -0.07 -10.67 -4.17
C GLY A 111 0.27 -9.25 -4.63
N ALA A 112 1.05 -9.12 -5.71
CA ALA A 112 1.37 -7.82 -6.30
C ALA A 112 0.11 -7.08 -6.78
N MET A 113 -0.83 -7.79 -7.44
CA MET A 113 -2.08 -7.20 -7.94
C MET A 113 -3.06 -6.86 -6.80
N LEU A 114 -3.11 -7.67 -5.74
CA LEU A 114 -3.87 -7.35 -4.53
C LEU A 114 -3.32 -6.07 -3.87
N GLY A 115 -1.99 -5.95 -3.77
CA GLY A 115 -1.32 -4.76 -3.27
C GLY A 115 -1.58 -3.53 -4.14
N LEU A 116 -1.49 -3.67 -5.47
CA LEU A 116 -1.85 -2.60 -6.42
C LEU A 116 -3.29 -2.13 -6.19
N GLY A 117 -4.24 -3.06 -6.13
CA GLY A 117 -5.65 -2.73 -5.89
C GLY A 117 -5.86 -2.02 -4.56
N PHE A 118 -5.19 -2.47 -3.50
CA PHE A 118 -5.27 -1.86 -2.18
C PHE A 118 -4.72 -0.42 -2.19
N GLY A 119 -3.56 -0.19 -2.79
CA GLY A 119 -2.98 1.16 -2.92
C GLY A 119 -3.83 2.10 -3.80
N LEU A 120 -4.48 1.56 -4.84
CA LEU A 120 -5.46 2.31 -5.65
C LEU A 120 -6.69 2.68 -4.81
N GLY A 121 -7.24 1.74 -4.03
CA GLY A 121 -8.37 1.99 -3.12
C GLY A 121 -8.03 3.09 -2.11
N GLU A 122 -6.83 3.07 -1.54
CA GLU A 122 -6.32 4.14 -0.67
C GLU A 122 -6.25 5.47 -1.39
N GLY A 123 -5.65 5.50 -2.58
CA GLY A 123 -5.53 6.70 -3.39
C GLY A 123 -6.89 7.32 -3.72
N PHE A 124 -7.86 6.53 -4.12
CA PHE A 124 -9.23 7.00 -4.38
C PHE A 124 -9.92 7.53 -3.12
N TYR A 125 -9.78 6.84 -1.99
CA TYR A 125 -10.35 7.29 -0.73
C TYR A 125 -9.76 8.62 -0.27
N ILE A 126 -8.45 8.79 -0.37
CA ILE A 126 -7.78 10.04 0.01
C ILE A 126 -8.22 11.17 -0.92
N LEU A 127 -8.22 10.96 -2.25
CA LEU A 127 -8.73 11.96 -3.20
C LEU A 127 -10.16 12.39 -2.86
N TYR A 128 -11.04 11.43 -2.57
CA TYR A 128 -12.40 11.71 -2.17
C TYR A 128 -12.46 12.51 -0.88
N SER A 129 -11.61 12.18 0.11
CA SER A 129 -11.59 12.83 1.43
C SER A 129 -11.09 14.27 1.37
N ILE A 130 -10.09 14.56 0.52
CA ILE A 130 -9.50 15.90 0.40
C ILE A 130 -10.26 16.85 -0.53
N ARG A 131 -11.26 16.36 -1.29
CA ARG A 131 -12.01 17.19 -2.24
C ARG A 131 -12.63 18.45 -1.63
N ASN A 132 -13.01 18.39 -0.35
CA ASN A 132 -13.63 19.49 0.39
C ASN A 132 -12.62 20.27 1.25
N LEU A 133 -11.33 19.87 1.24
CA LEU A 133 -10.29 20.56 1.98
C LEU A 133 -9.57 21.49 1.01
N THR A 134 -9.46 22.76 1.37
CA THR A 134 -8.57 23.74 0.73
C THR A 134 -7.11 23.33 1.00
N TYR A 135 -6.72 22.18 0.49
CA TYR A 135 -5.39 21.64 0.73
C TYR A 135 -4.41 22.25 -0.29
N SER A 136 -3.47 23.05 0.20
CA SER A 136 -2.45 23.73 -0.60
C SER A 136 -1.27 22.82 -0.99
N MET A 137 -1.49 21.49 -1.06
CA MET A 137 -0.42 20.59 -1.49
C MET A 137 -0.17 20.79 -2.98
N PRO A 138 1.09 21.03 -3.42
CA PRO A 138 1.38 21.06 -4.84
C PRO A 138 0.97 19.74 -5.50
N SER A 139 0.19 19.80 -6.56
CA SER A 139 -0.38 18.61 -7.23
C SER A 139 0.69 17.56 -7.58
N PHE A 140 1.87 18.01 -8.00
CA PHE A 140 2.99 17.11 -8.32
C PHE A 140 3.46 16.29 -7.11
N VAL A 141 3.57 16.91 -5.93
CA VAL A 141 4.02 16.20 -4.71
C VAL A 141 2.99 15.19 -4.24
N PHE A 142 1.70 15.54 -4.36
CA PHE A 142 0.62 14.61 -4.10
C PHE A 142 0.71 13.36 -4.99
N PHE A 143 0.99 13.53 -6.29
CA PHE A 143 1.16 12.38 -7.19
C PHE A 143 2.37 11.52 -6.83
N LEU A 144 3.49 12.13 -6.46
CA LEU A 144 4.67 11.38 -6.01
C LEU A 144 4.39 10.60 -4.72
N ASP A 145 3.68 11.20 -3.78
CA ASP A 145 3.27 10.56 -2.54
C ASP A 145 2.36 9.35 -2.82
N ARG A 146 1.35 9.51 -3.67
CA ARG A 146 0.47 8.41 -4.03
C ARG A 146 1.18 7.32 -4.84
N ALA A 147 2.07 7.69 -5.75
CA ALA A 147 2.90 6.73 -6.48
C ALA A 147 3.77 5.90 -5.52
N SER A 148 4.38 6.55 -4.53
CA SER A 148 5.15 5.88 -3.46
C SER A 148 4.30 4.90 -2.66
N ALA A 149 3.10 5.31 -2.23
CA ALA A 149 2.18 4.46 -1.48
C ALA A 149 1.72 3.25 -2.29
N ILE A 150 1.35 3.45 -3.56
CA ILE A 150 0.95 2.35 -4.47
C ILE A 150 2.11 1.37 -4.67
N LEU A 151 3.31 1.87 -4.93
CA LEU A 151 4.50 1.04 -5.11
C LEU A 151 4.77 0.22 -3.85
N LEU A 152 4.72 0.86 -2.67
CA LEU A 152 4.85 0.16 -1.39
C LEU A 152 3.83 -0.97 -1.25
N HIS A 153 2.56 -0.72 -1.52
CA HIS A 153 1.53 -1.75 -1.38
C HIS A 153 1.74 -2.93 -2.35
N ILE A 154 2.21 -2.68 -3.58
CA ILE A 154 2.59 -3.73 -4.54
C ILE A 154 3.69 -4.60 -3.94
N ASP A 155 4.74 -3.98 -3.41
CA ASP A 155 5.89 -4.67 -2.83
C ASP A 155 5.49 -5.50 -1.60
N LEU A 156 4.74 -4.90 -0.67
CA LEU A 156 4.27 -5.60 0.52
C LEU A 156 3.36 -6.78 0.17
N GLY A 157 2.46 -6.61 -0.81
CA GLY A 157 1.63 -7.69 -1.33
C GLY A 157 2.46 -8.81 -1.97
N PHE A 158 3.51 -8.45 -2.72
CA PHE A 158 4.46 -9.42 -3.28
C PHE A 158 5.23 -10.18 -2.18
N PHE A 159 5.75 -9.49 -1.15
CA PHE A 159 6.49 -10.13 -0.06
C PHE A 159 5.61 -11.04 0.79
N LEU A 160 4.36 -10.67 1.06
CA LEU A 160 3.39 -11.57 1.69
C LEU A 160 3.18 -12.84 0.86
N ALA A 161 2.97 -12.68 -0.45
CA ALA A 161 2.78 -13.80 -1.37
C ALA A 161 4.04 -14.69 -1.45
N TYR A 162 5.23 -14.08 -1.44
CA TYR A 162 6.49 -14.80 -1.37
C TYR A 162 6.61 -15.60 -0.07
N GLY A 163 6.21 -15.01 1.04
CA GLY A 163 6.12 -15.68 2.35
C GLY A 163 5.23 -16.93 2.30
N PHE A 164 4.05 -16.81 1.68
CA PHE A 164 3.17 -17.95 1.44
C PHE A 164 3.79 -19.02 0.54
N LYS A 165 4.39 -18.60 -0.57
CA LYS A 165 5.00 -19.51 -1.54
C LYS A 165 6.16 -20.29 -0.93
N ARG A 166 6.99 -19.64 -0.13
CA ARG A 166 8.19 -20.22 0.49
C ARG A 166 7.94 -20.82 1.87
N ARG A 167 6.71 -20.75 2.39
CA ARG A 167 6.34 -21.24 3.74
C ARG A 167 7.08 -20.51 4.87
N ILE A 168 7.39 -19.24 4.67
CA ILE A 168 8.06 -18.37 5.65
C ILE A 168 7.15 -17.21 6.08
N THR A 169 5.85 -17.42 6.09
CA THR A 169 4.84 -16.40 6.44
C THR A 169 5.05 -15.81 7.83
N ALA A 170 5.53 -16.60 8.79
CA ALA A 170 5.84 -16.15 10.15
C ALA A 170 6.92 -15.05 10.19
N ALA A 171 7.81 -15.00 9.19
CA ALA A 171 8.80 -13.93 9.06
C ALA A 171 8.32 -12.82 8.11
N ALA A 172 7.60 -13.17 7.05
CA ALA A 172 7.15 -12.22 6.04
C ALA A 172 6.11 -11.24 6.60
N LEU A 173 5.13 -11.71 7.38
CA LEU A 173 4.07 -10.85 7.91
C LEU A 173 4.61 -9.77 8.87
N PRO A 174 5.43 -10.05 9.89
CA PRO A 174 6.03 -9.02 10.72
C PRO A 174 6.90 -8.03 9.92
N LEU A 175 7.66 -8.53 8.93
CA LEU A 175 8.48 -7.67 8.09
C LEU A 175 7.63 -6.64 7.33
N VAL A 176 6.56 -7.06 6.66
CA VAL A 176 5.72 -6.13 5.92
C VAL A 176 4.97 -5.17 6.85
N ILE A 177 4.58 -5.60 8.04
CA ILE A 177 3.99 -4.73 9.06
C ILE A 177 5.00 -3.62 9.45
N VAL A 178 6.24 -3.97 9.73
CA VAL A 178 7.28 -3.00 10.11
C VAL A 178 7.54 -2.00 8.98
N LEU A 179 7.67 -2.47 7.74
CA LEU A 179 7.89 -1.61 6.56
C LEU A 179 6.71 -0.65 6.34
N HIS A 180 5.50 -1.16 6.45
CA HIS A 180 4.30 -0.32 6.33
C HIS A 180 4.21 0.70 7.46
N THR A 181 4.41 0.26 8.71
CA THR A 181 4.44 1.13 9.89
C THR A 181 5.45 2.28 9.71
N ALA A 182 6.66 1.98 9.22
CA ALA A 182 7.68 2.99 8.97
C ALA A 182 7.21 4.04 7.95
N SER A 183 6.54 3.63 6.87
CA SER A 183 6.00 4.55 5.87
C SER A 183 4.90 5.43 6.45
N VAL A 184 3.93 4.86 7.17
CA VAL A 184 2.86 5.62 7.84
C VAL A 184 3.43 6.59 8.87
N TYR A 185 4.46 6.17 9.64
CA TYR A 185 5.12 7.01 10.62
C TYR A 185 5.75 8.26 10.00
N LEU A 186 6.43 8.11 8.85
CA LEU A 186 6.97 9.25 8.10
C LEU A 186 5.87 10.22 7.67
N GLY A 187 4.74 9.72 7.18
CA GLY A 187 3.57 10.53 6.82
C GLY A 187 3.03 11.31 8.02
N LEU A 188 2.88 10.67 9.17
CA LEU A 188 2.41 11.32 10.40
C LEU A 188 3.40 12.38 10.92
N LEU A 189 4.71 12.13 10.86
CA LEU A 189 5.72 13.14 11.20
C LEU A 189 5.63 14.39 10.30
N HIS A 190 5.27 14.20 9.02
CA HIS A 190 5.04 15.33 8.12
C HIS A 190 3.76 16.12 8.53
N VAL A 191 2.64 15.43 8.75
CA VAL A 191 1.38 16.06 9.18
C VAL A 191 1.59 16.92 10.43
N ASP A 192 2.38 16.43 11.37
CA ASP A 192 2.73 17.14 12.61
C ASP A 192 3.90 18.14 12.45
N LYS A 193 4.29 18.46 11.22
CA LYS A 193 5.34 19.44 10.88
C LYS A 193 6.72 19.15 11.51
N LYS A 194 7.02 17.88 11.83
CA LYS A 194 8.33 17.45 12.36
C LYS A 194 9.36 17.26 11.25
N ILE A 195 8.90 16.91 10.05
CA ILE A 195 9.73 16.82 8.84
C ILE A 195 9.06 17.55 7.68
N SER A 196 9.84 17.93 6.68
CA SER A 196 9.26 18.53 5.48
C SER A 196 8.51 17.49 4.64
N MET A 197 7.54 17.96 3.87
CA MET A 197 6.80 17.13 2.92
C MET A 197 7.74 16.46 1.90
N TRP A 198 8.71 17.19 1.38
CA TRP A 198 9.73 16.67 0.46
C TRP A 198 10.56 15.56 1.09
N THR A 199 10.90 15.70 2.38
CA THR A 199 11.61 14.64 3.12
C THR A 199 10.75 13.39 3.25
N ALA A 200 9.50 13.52 3.67
CA ALA A 200 8.59 12.37 3.82
C ALA A 200 8.38 11.64 2.49
N VAL A 201 8.02 12.36 1.44
CA VAL A 201 7.77 11.79 0.11
C VAL A 201 9.03 11.24 -0.53
N GLY A 202 10.15 11.96 -0.43
CA GLY A 202 11.43 11.52 -1.00
C GLY A 202 11.96 10.25 -0.36
N VAL A 203 11.92 10.15 0.97
CA VAL A 203 12.33 8.94 1.71
C VAL A 203 11.36 7.79 1.42
N GLY A 204 10.05 8.05 1.44
CA GLY A 204 9.04 7.05 1.12
C GLY A 204 9.22 6.47 -0.29
N LEU A 205 9.40 7.34 -1.29
CA LEU A 205 9.60 6.93 -2.69
C LEU A 205 10.90 6.14 -2.87
N ALA A 206 12.01 6.60 -2.27
CA ALA A 206 13.29 5.90 -2.34
C ALA A 206 13.21 4.50 -1.70
N ALA A 207 12.59 4.40 -0.52
CA ALA A 207 12.40 3.13 0.18
C ALA A 207 11.53 2.17 -0.64
N SER A 208 10.38 2.64 -1.15
CA SER A 208 9.50 1.83 -2.00
C SER A 208 10.21 1.38 -3.27
N PHE A 209 11.00 2.25 -3.92
CA PHE A 209 11.74 1.87 -5.11
C PHE A 209 12.81 0.80 -4.84
N VAL A 210 13.53 0.90 -3.72
CA VAL A 210 14.49 -0.13 -3.30
C VAL A 210 13.78 -1.47 -3.06
N LEU A 211 12.64 -1.46 -2.35
CA LEU A 211 11.84 -2.66 -2.11
C LEU A 211 11.37 -3.27 -3.43
N TYR A 212 10.94 -2.46 -4.39
CA TYR A 212 10.53 -2.89 -5.72
C TYR A 212 11.67 -3.60 -6.47
N LEU A 213 12.89 -3.03 -6.46
CA LEU A 213 14.06 -3.69 -7.05
C LEU A 213 14.35 -5.04 -6.38
N VAL A 214 14.24 -5.11 -5.05
CA VAL A 214 14.39 -6.36 -4.31
C VAL A 214 13.30 -7.36 -4.71
N ALA A 215 12.05 -6.94 -4.82
CA ALA A 215 10.94 -7.80 -5.25
C ALA A 215 11.17 -8.37 -6.67
N ILE A 216 11.65 -7.53 -7.62
CA ILE A 216 12.04 -7.96 -8.96
C ILE A 216 13.16 -9.02 -8.91
N CYS A 217 14.20 -8.79 -8.12
CA CYS A 217 15.30 -9.75 -7.97
C CYS A 217 14.80 -11.10 -7.43
N TYR A 218 13.93 -11.08 -6.41
CA TYR A 218 13.33 -12.28 -5.86
C TYR A 218 12.41 -12.98 -6.86
N TYR A 219 11.64 -12.23 -7.65
CA TYR A 219 10.78 -12.78 -8.70
C TYR A 219 11.60 -13.56 -9.74
N PHE A 220 12.66 -12.98 -10.30
CA PHE A 220 13.51 -13.65 -11.28
C PHE A 220 14.26 -14.85 -10.68
N LYS A 221 14.74 -14.74 -9.44
CA LYS A 221 15.38 -15.86 -8.74
C LYS A 221 14.40 -17.02 -8.52
N ASP A 222 13.15 -16.72 -8.25
CA ASP A 222 12.09 -17.71 -8.04
C ASP A 222 11.75 -18.45 -9.33
N GLN A 223 11.71 -17.77 -10.47
CA GLN A 223 11.48 -18.37 -11.77
C GLN A 223 12.56 -19.38 -12.17
N ARG A 224 13.79 -19.22 -11.69
CA ARG A 224 14.94 -20.10 -11.99
C ARG A 224 15.02 -21.33 -11.06
N ARG A 225 14.24 -21.38 -10.00
CA ARG A 225 14.24 -22.48 -9.04
C ARG A 225 12.90 -23.21 -9.09
N PRO A 226 12.78 -24.33 -9.84
CA PRO A 226 11.57 -25.14 -9.80
C PRO A 226 11.32 -25.57 -8.34
N LEU A 227 10.06 -25.50 -7.92
CA LEU A 227 9.65 -26.03 -6.62
C LEU A 227 10.05 -27.51 -6.59
N LYS A 228 10.91 -27.90 -5.65
CA LYS A 228 11.07 -29.32 -5.33
C LYS A 228 9.68 -29.82 -4.91
N LYS A 229 9.13 -30.71 -5.71
CA LYS A 229 7.86 -31.39 -5.41
C LYS A 229 7.95 -32.18 -4.12
#